data_6ff724e2bdb7ef3807790ffcdea3cf89
#
_entry.id   6ff724e2bdb7ef3807790ffcdea3cf89
#
_cell.length_a   1.000
_cell.length_b   1.000
_cell.length_c   1.000
_cell.angle_alpha   90.00
_cell.angle_beta   90.00
_cell.angle_gamma   90.00
#
_symmetry.space_group_name_H-M   'P 1'
#
loop_
_entity.id
_entity.type
_entity.pdbx_description
1 polymer ?
#
loop_
_entity_poly.entity_id
_entity_poly.type
_entity_poly.pdbx_seq_one_letter_code
_entity_poly.pdbx_strand_id
1 'polypeptide(L)'
;MLQNLRERVGARLAGEKSESGFTLIELLVVMLIIGILAAIALPSFFNQRDKAQDAKAKEYAHSAQVAMETYATDHNGTYTGADVSALRAIEPTLSSANLTINSAGATGYNLSIASVPTTQTFSVVNTSGAMTFPCTVAGKGGCPSGGGGWGG
;
A
#
# COMPACT_ATOMS: atom_id res chain seq x y z
N MET A 1 54.88 28.79 45.00
CA MET A 1 54.43 27.61 44.21
C MET A 1 52.95 27.29 44.41
N LEU A 2 52.32 27.53 45.54
CA LEU A 2 50.92 27.24 45.82
C LEU A 2 49.90 28.25 45.23
N GLN A 3 50.32 29.48 44.92
CA GLN A 3 49.41 30.47 44.28
C GLN A 3 49.10 30.16 42.84
N ASN A 4 50.05 29.62 42.07
CA ASN A 4 49.84 29.27 40.65
C ASN A 4 48.92 28.03 40.47
N LEU A 5 48.75 27.19 41.50
CA LEU A 5 47.80 26.08 41.45
C LEU A 5 46.35 26.53 41.64
N ARG A 6 46.10 27.53 42.48
CA ARG A 6 44.76 28.10 42.72
C ARG A 6 44.21 28.83 41.54
N GLU A 7 45.06 29.57 40.79
CA GLU A 7 44.62 30.24 39.54
C GLU A 7 44.30 29.25 38.42
N ARG A 8 45.02 28.14 38.31
CA ARG A 8 44.78 27.12 37.29
C ARG A 8 43.53 26.27 37.56
N VAL A 9 43.14 26.08 38.80
CA VAL A 9 41.91 25.38 39.18
C VAL A 9 40.70 26.29 39.01
N GLY A 10 40.79 27.59 39.30
CA GLY A 10 39.72 28.55 39.10
C GLY A 10 39.39 28.77 37.62
N ALA A 11 40.38 28.74 36.71
CA ALA A 11 40.21 28.93 35.29
C ALA A 11 39.52 27.72 34.58
N ARG A 12 39.62 26.53 35.17
CA ARG A 12 38.94 25.34 34.64
C ARG A 12 37.46 25.23 35.05
N LEU A 13 37.05 25.87 36.10
CA LEU A 13 35.65 25.93 36.58
C LEU A 13 34.85 27.04 35.91
N ALA A 14 35.55 28.07 35.28
CA ALA A 14 34.89 29.15 34.55
C ALA A 14 34.66 28.84 33.05
N GLY A 15 35.06 27.66 32.58
CA GLY A 15 34.95 27.25 31.18
C GLY A 15 33.83 26.24 30.89
N GLU A 16 32.92 25.99 31.83
CA GLU A 16 31.68 25.30 31.51
C GLU A 16 30.82 26.22 30.66
N LYS A 17 30.89 26.01 29.34
CA LYS A 17 29.86 26.47 28.45
C LYS A 17 28.54 25.96 29.05
N SER A 18 27.66 26.86 29.42
CA SER A 18 26.30 26.52 29.81
C SER A 18 25.69 25.72 28.66
N GLU A 19 25.77 24.42 28.74
CA GLU A 19 24.87 23.57 27.96
C GLU A 19 23.46 23.93 28.46
N SER A 20 22.80 24.80 27.70
CA SER A 20 21.42 25.15 27.94
C SER A 20 20.60 23.90 27.67
N GLY A 21 20.40 23.09 28.70
CA GLY A 21 19.51 21.94 28.66
C GLY A 21 18.06 22.40 28.38
N PHE A 22 17.31 21.60 27.65
CA PHE A 22 15.87 21.84 27.43
C PHE A 22 15.13 21.87 28.77
N THR A 23 14.22 22.83 28.93
CA THR A 23 13.36 22.88 30.10
C THR A 23 12.25 21.82 29.98
N LEU A 24 11.75 21.31 31.11
CA LEU A 24 10.66 20.34 31.13
C LEU A 24 9.40 20.92 30.45
N ILE A 25 9.15 22.22 30.60
CA ILE A 25 7.98 22.86 29.96
C ILE A 25 8.11 22.96 28.44
N GLU A 26 9.31 23.17 27.90
CA GLU A 26 9.53 23.15 26.46
C GLU A 26 9.20 21.79 25.85
N LEU A 27 9.63 20.70 26.52
CA LEU A 27 9.26 19.34 26.10
C LEU A 27 7.76 19.06 26.22
N LEU A 28 7.10 19.52 27.28
CA LEU A 28 5.67 19.33 27.47
C LEU A 28 4.86 20.07 26.41
N VAL A 29 5.22 21.31 26.08
CA VAL A 29 4.52 22.09 25.04
C VAL A 29 4.71 21.47 23.67
N VAL A 30 5.91 20.99 23.32
CA VAL A 30 6.17 20.31 22.05
C VAL A 30 5.35 19.03 21.93
N MET A 31 5.32 18.21 22.99
CA MET A 31 4.51 16.99 23.01
C MET A 31 3.01 17.26 22.89
N LEU A 32 2.53 18.33 23.52
CA LEU A 32 1.13 18.77 23.39
C LEU A 32 0.79 19.16 21.95
N ILE A 33 1.65 19.97 21.31
CA ILE A 33 1.44 20.40 19.92
C ILE A 33 1.45 19.20 18.97
N ILE A 34 2.46 18.31 19.10
CA ILE A 34 2.55 17.09 18.28
C ILE A 34 1.32 16.21 18.48
N GLY A 35 0.85 16.06 19.70
CA GLY A 35 -0.37 15.28 20.02
C GLY A 35 -1.62 15.82 19.30
N ILE A 36 -1.81 17.14 19.31
CA ILE A 36 -2.94 17.77 18.61
C ILE A 36 -2.84 17.60 17.10
N LEU A 37 -1.65 17.83 16.53
CA LEU A 37 -1.42 17.68 15.09
C LEU A 37 -1.59 16.23 14.65
N ALA A 38 -1.09 15.27 15.41
CA ALA A 38 -1.25 13.85 15.13
C ALA A 38 -2.70 13.41 15.17
N ALA A 39 -3.49 13.90 16.12
CA ALA A 39 -4.91 13.56 16.23
C ALA A 39 -5.72 13.91 14.96
N ILE A 40 -5.33 14.97 14.25
CA ILE A 40 -5.97 15.39 12.99
C ILE A 40 -5.38 14.67 11.79
N ALA A 41 -4.06 14.46 11.79
CA ALA A 41 -3.34 13.93 10.63
C ALA A 41 -3.46 12.41 10.45
N LEU A 42 -3.50 11.62 11.54
CA LEU A 42 -3.53 10.17 11.49
C LEU A 42 -4.74 9.59 10.73
N PRO A 43 -5.99 10.03 10.97
CA PRO A 43 -7.14 9.51 10.23
C PRO A 43 -7.02 9.75 8.71
N SER A 44 -6.55 10.92 8.31
CA SER A 44 -6.34 11.26 6.91
C SER A 44 -5.25 10.39 6.27
N PHE A 45 -4.16 10.15 7.00
CA PHE A 45 -3.06 9.31 6.54
C PHE A 45 -3.50 7.86 6.28
N PHE A 46 -4.28 7.26 7.19
CA PHE A 46 -4.81 5.91 7.01
C PHE A 46 -5.73 5.81 5.79
N ASN A 47 -6.60 6.78 5.56
CA ASN A 47 -7.45 6.81 4.37
C ASN A 47 -6.64 6.88 3.07
N GLN A 48 -5.52 7.62 3.04
CA GLN A 48 -4.65 7.68 1.87
C GLN A 48 -3.90 6.37 1.65
N ARG A 49 -3.44 5.73 2.72
CA ARG A 49 -2.81 4.42 2.66
C ARG A 49 -3.76 3.36 2.09
N ASP A 50 -5.00 3.35 2.52
CA ASP A 50 -6.02 2.42 2.04
C ASP A 50 -6.28 2.61 0.54
N LYS A 51 -6.41 3.85 0.07
CA LYS A 51 -6.52 4.17 -1.36
C LYS A 51 -5.32 3.70 -2.16
N ALA A 52 -4.11 3.81 -1.63
CA ALA A 52 -2.89 3.34 -2.29
C ALA A 52 -2.88 1.80 -2.42
N GLN A 53 -3.35 1.06 -1.41
CA GLN A 53 -3.47 -0.40 -1.48
C GLN A 53 -4.52 -0.84 -2.50
N ASP A 54 -5.65 -0.15 -2.57
CA ASP A 54 -6.67 -0.41 -3.58
C ASP A 54 -6.16 -0.13 -5.00
N ALA A 55 -5.41 0.95 -5.20
CA ALA A 55 -4.76 1.25 -6.47
C ALA A 55 -3.78 0.15 -6.90
N LYS A 56 -2.97 -0.35 -5.95
CA LYS A 56 -2.05 -1.47 -6.19
C LYS A 56 -2.78 -2.77 -6.52
N ALA A 57 -3.91 -3.05 -5.87
CA ALA A 57 -4.73 -4.23 -6.19
C ALA A 57 -5.29 -4.16 -7.62
N LYS A 58 -5.68 -2.97 -8.09
CA LYS A 58 -6.11 -2.76 -9.49
C LYS A 58 -4.97 -2.97 -10.49
N GLU A 59 -3.79 -2.48 -10.17
CA GLU A 59 -2.58 -2.70 -10.98
C GLU A 59 -2.31 -4.21 -11.13
N TYR A 60 -2.35 -4.96 -10.04
CA TYR A 60 -2.22 -6.41 -10.08
C TYR A 60 -3.35 -7.09 -10.87
N ALA A 61 -4.58 -6.57 -10.81
CA ALA A 61 -5.68 -7.13 -11.58
C ALA A 61 -5.46 -6.94 -13.09
N HIS A 62 -4.93 -5.79 -13.53
CA HIS A 62 -4.52 -5.58 -14.92
C HIS A 62 -3.34 -6.48 -15.31
N SER A 63 -2.32 -6.61 -14.47
CA SER A 63 -1.20 -7.53 -14.72
C SER A 63 -1.68 -8.98 -14.84
N ALA A 64 -2.61 -9.40 -13.99
CA ALA A 64 -3.20 -10.74 -14.05
C ALA A 64 -4.06 -10.93 -15.32
N GLN A 65 -4.75 -9.90 -15.78
CA GLN A 65 -5.47 -9.92 -17.05
C GLN A 65 -4.51 -10.15 -18.22
N VAL A 66 -3.41 -9.39 -18.29
CA VAL A 66 -2.39 -9.54 -19.34
C VAL A 66 -1.77 -10.94 -19.28
N ALA A 67 -1.43 -11.44 -18.10
CA ALA A 67 -0.90 -12.80 -17.93
C ALA A 67 -1.90 -13.87 -18.39
N MET A 68 -3.21 -13.68 -18.14
CA MET A 68 -4.25 -14.60 -18.59
C MET A 68 -4.40 -14.62 -20.11
N GLU A 69 -4.33 -13.45 -20.78
CA GLU A 69 -4.36 -13.36 -22.24
C GLU A 69 -3.09 -13.96 -22.87
N THR A 70 -1.93 -13.77 -22.23
CA THR A 70 -0.68 -14.41 -22.62
C THR A 70 -0.79 -15.94 -22.52
N TYR A 71 -1.31 -16.44 -21.40
CA TYR A 71 -1.57 -17.87 -21.21
C TYR A 71 -2.42 -18.45 -22.34
N ALA A 72 -3.53 -17.78 -22.69
CA ALA A 72 -4.40 -18.25 -23.76
C ALA A 72 -3.68 -18.26 -25.12
N THR A 73 -2.81 -17.30 -25.39
CA THR A 73 -2.03 -17.25 -26.63
C THR A 73 -1.14 -18.49 -26.76
N ASP A 74 -0.54 -18.92 -25.66
CA ASP A 74 0.33 -20.12 -25.63
C ASP A 74 -0.45 -21.44 -25.63
N HIS A 75 -1.78 -21.38 -25.35
CA HIS A 75 -2.66 -22.53 -25.23
C HIS A 75 -3.80 -22.55 -26.27
N ASN A 76 -3.49 -22.18 -27.52
CA ASN A 76 -4.43 -22.19 -28.65
C ASN A 76 -5.72 -21.39 -28.43
N GLY A 77 -5.65 -20.28 -27.70
CA GLY A 77 -6.77 -19.38 -27.44
C GLY A 77 -7.70 -19.81 -26.30
N THR A 78 -7.32 -20.81 -25.50
CA THR A 78 -8.13 -21.26 -24.38
C THR A 78 -7.52 -20.88 -23.02
N TYR A 79 -8.36 -20.51 -22.06
CA TYR A 79 -7.95 -20.26 -20.66
C TYR A 79 -8.05 -21.52 -19.80
N THR A 80 -8.53 -22.64 -20.36
CA THR A 80 -8.72 -23.88 -19.61
C THR A 80 -7.42 -24.38 -19.01
N GLY A 81 -7.43 -24.60 -17.68
CA GLY A 81 -6.25 -25.05 -16.95
C GLY A 81 -5.36 -23.94 -16.44
N ALA A 82 -5.67 -22.66 -16.74
CA ALA A 82 -4.97 -21.55 -16.13
C ALA A 82 -5.19 -21.53 -14.62
N ASP A 83 -4.11 -21.51 -13.87
CA ASP A 83 -4.10 -21.41 -12.42
C ASP A 83 -3.18 -20.27 -11.95
N VAL A 84 -3.19 -20.00 -10.65
CA VAL A 84 -2.38 -18.94 -10.05
C VAL A 84 -0.89 -19.16 -10.28
N SER A 85 -0.43 -20.41 -10.31
CA SER A 85 0.98 -20.75 -10.52
C SER A 85 1.42 -20.47 -11.96
N ALA A 86 0.57 -20.80 -12.95
CA ALA A 86 0.81 -20.50 -14.35
C ALA A 86 0.91 -19.00 -14.61
N LEU A 87 -0.01 -18.20 -14.02
CA LEU A 87 0.03 -16.75 -14.16
C LEU A 87 1.26 -16.14 -13.50
N ARG A 88 1.68 -16.63 -12.35
CA ARG A 88 2.90 -16.17 -11.67
C ARG A 88 4.18 -16.53 -12.43
N ALA A 89 4.18 -17.62 -13.20
CA ALA A 89 5.29 -17.97 -14.06
C ALA A 89 5.43 -17.00 -15.25
N ILE A 90 4.31 -16.50 -15.78
CA ILE A 90 4.25 -15.51 -16.86
C ILE A 90 4.59 -14.11 -16.31
N GLU A 91 3.97 -13.74 -15.18
CA GLU A 91 4.11 -12.42 -14.56
C GLU A 91 4.51 -12.57 -13.07
N PRO A 92 5.83 -12.58 -12.78
CA PRO A 92 6.33 -12.81 -11.41
C PRO A 92 5.89 -11.79 -10.37
N THR A 93 5.51 -10.57 -10.77
CA THR A 93 5.02 -9.53 -9.83
C THR A 93 3.73 -9.96 -9.13
N LEU A 94 2.96 -10.87 -9.73
CA LEU A 94 1.76 -11.46 -9.13
C LEU A 94 2.04 -12.34 -7.91
N SER A 95 3.31 -12.67 -7.61
CA SER A 95 3.68 -13.38 -6.39
C SER A 95 3.32 -12.60 -5.12
N SER A 96 3.31 -11.27 -5.19
CA SER A 96 2.93 -10.36 -4.11
C SER A 96 1.42 -10.03 -4.08
N ALA A 97 0.65 -10.53 -5.06
CA ALA A 97 -0.78 -10.28 -5.17
C ALA A 97 -1.61 -11.35 -4.49
N ASN A 98 -2.71 -10.94 -3.85
CA ASN A 98 -3.75 -11.86 -3.37
C ASN A 98 -4.68 -12.23 -4.55
N LEU A 99 -4.12 -12.97 -5.51
CA LEU A 99 -4.80 -13.40 -6.72
C LEU A 99 -5.58 -14.68 -6.48
N THR A 100 -6.83 -14.70 -6.94
CA THR A 100 -7.67 -15.88 -7.02
C THR A 100 -8.22 -16.02 -8.44
N ILE A 101 -8.14 -17.22 -9.02
CA ILE A 101 -8.83 -17.55 -10.26
C ILE A 101 -10.13 -18.27 -9.88
N ASN A 102 -11.24 -17.57 -10.10
CA ASN A 102 -12.57 -18.09 -9.75
C ASN A 102 -13.06 -19.09 -10.80
N SER A 103 -12.74 -18.86 -12.08
CA SER A 103 -12.98 -19.78 -13.18
C SER A 103 -12.05 -19.48 -14.36
N ALA A 104 -11.70 -20.52 -15.12
CA ALA A 104 -10.97 -20.43 -16.37
C ALA A 104 -11.49 -21.52 -17.33
N GLY A 105 -12.13 -21.08 -18.41
CA GLY A 105 -12.80 -21.95 -19.38
C GLY A 105 -12.24 -21.77 -20.79
N ALA A 106 -12.91 -22.35 -21.80
CA ALA A 106 -12.44 -22.28 -23.16
C ALA A 106 -12.46 -20.86 -23.74
N THR A 107 -13.48 -20.06 -23.44
CA THR A 107 -13.71 -18.75 -24.05
C THR A 107 -13.80 -17.59 -23.05
N GLY A 108 -13.55 -17.85 -21.78
CA GLY A 108 -13.67 -16.83 -20.77
C GLY A 108 -13.08 -17.23 -19.42
N TYR A 109 -12.92 -16.24 -18.56
CA TYR A 109 -12.35 -16.42 -17.22
C TYR A 109 -12.93 -15.40 -16.23
N ASN A 110 -12.76 -15.69 -14.96
CA ASN A 110 -13.02 -14.77 -13.86
C ASN A 110 -11.85 -14.86 -12.88
N LEU A 111 -11.15 -13.76 -12.69
CA LEU A 111 -10.10 -13.62 -11.69
C LEU A 111 -10.39 -12.45 -10.75
N SER A 112 -9.81 -12.47 -9.57
CA SER A 112 -10.00 -11.43 -8.58
C SER A 112 -8.73 -11.20 -7.76
N ILE A 113 -8.50 -9.94 -7.40
CA ILE A 113 -7.43 -9.48 -6.51
C ILE A 113 -8.06 -8.87 -5.27
N ALA A 114 -7.73 -9.41 -4.11
CA ALA A 114 -8.14 -8.83 -2.84
C ALA A 114 -7.14 -7.77 -2.38
N SER A 115 -7.65 -6.59 -2.04
CA SER A 115 -6.88 -5.52 -1.41
C SER A 115 -6.87 -5.73 0.11
N VAL A 116 -5.69 -5.71 0.71
CA VAL A 116 -5.51 -5.76 2.16
C VAL A 116 -4.90 -4.43 2.60
N PRO A 117 -5.49 -3.72 3.56
CA PRO A 117 -6.47 -4.09 4.58
C PRO A 117 -7.93 -3.72 4.27
N THR A 118 -8.25 -3.17 3.09
CA THR A 118 -9.57 -2.56 2.81
C THR A 118 -10.70 -3.57 2.60
N THR A 119 -10.41 -4.87 2.49
CA THR A 119 -11.34 -5.94 2.13
C THR A 119 -12.02 -5.74 0.75
N GLN A 120 -11.55 -4.77 -0.03
CA GLN A 120 -12.01 -4.53 -1.38
C GLN A 120 -11.47 -5.61 -2.30
N THR A 121 -12.31 -6.11 -3.21
CA THR A 121 -11.89 -7.07 -4.23
C THR A 121 -12.14 -6.47 -5.60
N PHE A 122 -11.12 -6.50 -6.44
CA PHE A 122 -11.19 -6.04 -7.83
C PHE A 122 -11.12 -7.26 -8.74
N SER A 123 -12.15 -7.45 -9.53
CA SER A 123 -12.26 -8.62 -10.41
C SER A 123 -12.13 -8.21 -11.88
N VAL A 124 -11.66 -9.15 -12.69
CA VAL A 124 -11.66 -9.08 -14.15
C VAL A 124 -12.42 -10.30 -14.65
N VAL A 125 -13.47 -10.05 -15.39
CA VAL A 125 -14.32 -11.10 -15.94
C VAL A 125 -14.35 -10.96 -17.45
N ASN A 126 -13.94 -12.02 -18.14
CA ASN A 126 -14.05 -12.18 -19.57
C ASN A 126 -15.16 -13.19 -19.86
N THR A 127 -16.19 -12.77 -20.58
CA THR A 127 -17.24 -13.66 -21.04
C THR A 127 -17.27 -13.63 -22.58
N SER A 128 -16.59 -14.59 -23.19
CA SER A 128 -16.51 -14.73 -24.65
C SER A 128 -16.06 -13.41 -25.37
N GLY A 129 -15.03 -12.75 -24.80
CA GLY A 129 -14.48 -11.49 -25.32
C GLY A 129 -15.08 -10.23 -24.72
N ALA A 130 -16.22 -10.30 -24.03
CA ALA A 130 -16.80 -9.17 -23.31
C ALA A 130 -16.12 -9.03 -21.92
N MET A 131 -15.43 -7.91 -21.70
CA MET A 131 -14.72 -7.64 -20.45
C MET A 131 -15.57 -6.82 -19.50
N THR A 132 -15.62 -7.23 -18.22
CA THR A 132 -16.19 -6.44 -17.14
C THR A 132 -15.24 -6.41 -15.94
N PHE A 133 -15.35 -5.35 -15.14
CA PHE A 133 -14.41 -5.07 -14.05
C PHE A 133 -15.15 -4.83 -12.72
N PRO A 134 -15.87 -5.82 -12.17
CA PRO A 134 -16.62 -5.63 -10.94
C PRO A 134 -15.71 -5.41 -9.73
N CYS A 135 -16.25 -4.72 -8.71
CA CYS A 135 -15.62 -4.54 -7.41
C CYS A 135 -16.65 -4.70 -6.28
N THR A 136 -16.18 -5.06 -5.07
CA THR A 136 -17.06 -5.55 -4.01
C THR A 136 -17.83 -4.43 -3.29
N VAL A 137 -17.21 -3.29 -3.00
CA VAL A 137 -17.82 -2.22 -2.20
C VAL A 137 -17.95 -0.96 -3.03
N ALA A 138 -19.14 -0.73 -3.56
CA ALA A 138 -19.46 0.45 -4.35
C ALA A 138 -19.19 1.75 -3.58
N GLY A 139 -18.63 2.75 -4.25
CA GLY A 139 -18.30 4.06 -3.69
C GLY A 139 -17.09 4.11 -2.78
N LYS A 140 -16.34 3.01 -2.62
CA LYS A 140 -15.10 2.95 -1.82
C LYS A 140 -13.93 2.46 -2.66
N GLY A 141 -12.71 2.91 -2.32
CA GLY A 141 -11.47 2.41 -2.92
C GLY A 141 -11.35 2.61 -4.42
N GLY A 142 -12.08 3.59 -4.98
CA GLY A 142 -12.14 3.79 -6.42
C GLY A 142 -13.04 2.78 -7.15
N CYS A 143 -13.94 2.11 -6.42
CA CYS A 143 -15.06 1.38 -6.95
C CYS A 143 -16.23 2.38 -7.17
N PRO A 144 -16.77 2.54 -8.38
CA PRO A 144 -17.84 3.49 -8.65
C PRO A 144 -19.10 3.22 -7.84
N SER A 145 -19.79 4.28 -7.38
CA SER A 145 -21.04 4.15 -6.62
C SER A 145 -22.24 3.74 -7.48
N GLY A 146 -22.15 3.91 -8.78
CA GLY A 146 -23.24 3.65 -9.74
C GLY A 146 -23.23 2.26 -10.38
N GLY A 147 -22.50 1.29 -9.88
CA GLY A 147 -22.47 -0.07 -10.44
C GLY A 147 -21.64 -0.24 -11.71
N GLY A 148 -20.91 0.79 -12.14
CA GLY A 148 -19.89 0.69 -13.20
C GLY A 148 -18.66 -0.04 -12.69
N GLY A 149 -17.93 -0.72 -13.57
CA GLY A 149 -16.68 -1.38 -13.23
C GLY A 149 -15.55 -0.39 -12.90
N TRP A 150 -14.55 -0.85 -12.15
CA TRP A 150 -13.38 -0.06 -11.79
C TRP A 150 -12.41 0.19 -12.96
N GLY A 151 -12.57 -0.49 -14.08
CA GLY A 151 -11.73 -0.42 -15.30
C GLY A 151 -12.34 0.39 -16.42
N GLY A 152 -13.41 1.16 -16.17
CA GLY A 152 -14.05 2.03 -17.16
C GLY A 152 -13.48 3.42 -17.16
#